data_d674dc79ef807a860f13f88d371b7a77
#
_entry.id   d674dc79ef807a860f13f88d371b7a77
#
_cell.length_a   1.000
_cell.length_b   1.000
_cell.length_c   1.000
_cell.angle_alpha   90.00
_cell.angle_beta   90.00
_cell.angle_gamma   90.00
#
_symmetry.space_group_name_H-M   'P 1'
#
loop_
_entity.id
_entity.type
_entity.pdbx_description
1 polymer ?
#
loop_
_entity_poly.entity_id
_entity_poly.type
_entity_poly.pdbx_seq_one_letter_code
_entity_poly.pdbx_strand_id
1 'polypeptide(L)'
;VMAVYGEAVKDISMILLIIAGSGIFKQIMEDSGVSNELATSLEQLPVHPLILGWLISAVIRLCVGSATVAALTAAGVVMPLVTQTGANPNLMVLSLGAGSLMFSHVNDSGFWMFKEYFNLSIKDTICSWSIMETIVSVVGLIGVMILNMIV
;
A
#
# COMPACT_ATOMS: atom_id res chain seq x y z
N VAL A 1 4.66 0.07 -40.22
CA VAL A 1 4.14 -0.74 -39.11
C VAL A 1 5.25 -0.99 -38.11
N MET A 2 6.43 -1.56 -38.47
CA MET A 2 7.53 -1.84 -37.52
C MET A 2 8.11 -0.61 -36.82
N ALA A 3 8.19 0.54 -37.50
CA ALA A 3 8.65 1.79 -36.90
C ALA A 3 7.71 2.26 -35.76
N VAL A 4 6.40 2.15 -35.96
CA VAL A 4 5.39 2.51 -34.93
C VAL A 4 5.51 1.61 -33.71
N TYR A 5 5.67 0.28 -33.91
CA TYR A 5 5.91 -0.64 -32.79
C TYR A 5 7.23 -0.32 -32.06
N GLY A 6 8.29 0.03 -32.80
CA GLY A 6 9.58 0.40 -32.19
C GLY A 6 9.48 1.67 -31.32
N GLU A 7 8.74 2.67 -31.77
CA GLU A 7 8.47 3.87 -30.98
C GLU A 7 7.63 3.56 -29.73
N ALA A 8 6.53 2.83 -29.88
CA ALA A 8 5.69 2.45 -28.75
C ALA A 8 6.46 1.65 -27.69
N VAL A 9 7.29 0.68 -28.08
CA VAL A 9 8.14 -0.06 -27.14
C VAL A 9 9.16 0.85 -26.46
N LYS A 10 9.75 1.80 -27.18
CA LYS A 10 10.69 2.76 -26.61
C LYS A 10 10.01 3.64 -25.56
N ASP A 11 8.80 4.12 -25.82
CA ASP A 11 8.05 4.99 -24.91
C ASP A 11 7.69 4.29 -23.59
N ILE A 12 7.37 2.98 -23.63
CA ILE A 12 7.02 2.23 -22.43
C ILE A 12 8.20 1.49 -21.79
N SER A 13 9.35 1.42 -22.42
CA SER A 13 10.49 0.62 -21.94
C SER A 13 11.00 1.05 -20.57
N MET A 14 11.04 2.35 -20.30
CA MET A 14 11.42 2.87 -18.98
C MET A 14 10.44 2.44 -17.91
N ILE A 15 9.15 2.51 -18.16
CA ILE A 15 8.09 2.09 -17.24
C ILE A 15 8.22 0.58 -16.95
N LEU A 16 8.42 -0.24 -17.97
CA LEU A 16 8.60 -1.69 -17.80
C LEU A 16 9.82 -2.03 -16.95
N LEU A 17 10.95 -1.33 -17.15
CA LEU A 17 12.16 -1.53 -16.33
C LEU A 17 11.93 -1.13 -14.87
N ILE A 18 11.22 -0.04 -14.62
CA ILE A 18 10.88 0.42 -13.27
C ILE A 18 9.94 -0.58 -12.58
N ILE A 19 8.91 -1.07 -13.28
CA ILE A 19 7.99 -2.09 -12.75
C ILE A 19 8.78 -3.37 -12.41
N ALA A 20 9.66 -3.82 -13.29
CA ALA A 20 10.49 -5.00 -13.02
C ALA A 20 11.40 -4.79 -11.81
N GLY A 21 12.07 -3.64 -11.71
CA GLY A 21 12.94 -3.30 -10.57
C GLY A 21 12.18 -3.20 -9.24
N SER A 22 11.02 -2.57 -9.24
CA SER A 22 10.15 -2.50 -8.05
C SER A 22 9.63 -3.89 -7.64
N GLY A 23 9.36 -4.77 -8.60
CA GLY A 23 8.99 -6.16 -8.35
C GLY A 23 10.09 -6.96 -7.67
N ILE A 24 11.35 -6.77 -8.07
CA ILE A 24 12.51 -7.41 -7.41
C ILE A 24 12.65 -6.91 -5.96
N PHE A 25 12.55 -5.60 -5.75
CA PHE A 25 12.61 -5.03 -4.40
C PHE A 25 11.51 -5.59 -3.49
N LYS A 26 10.27 -5.62 -4.00
CA LYS A 26 9.13 -6.23 -3.32
C LYS A 26 9.44 -7.67 -2.92
N GLN A 27 9.94 -8.50 -3.84
CA GLN A 27 10.26 -9.89 -3.58
C GLN A 27 11.32 -10.05 -2.47
N ILE A 28 12.35 -9.21 -2.48
CA ILE A 28 13.37 -9.19 -1.41
C ILE A 28 12.74 -8.86 -0.06
N MET A 29 11.84 -7.88 0.02
CA MET A 29 11.15 -7.51 1.27
C MET A 29 10.26 -8.64 1.79
N GLU A 30 9.58 -9.38 0.91
CA GLU A 30 8.78 -10.55 1.26
C GLU A 30 9.65 -11.71 1.74
N ASP A 31 10.69 -12.07 0.97
CA ASP A 31 11.58 -13.19 1.27
C ASP A 31 12.41 -12.97 2.54
N SER A 32 12.75 -11.73 2.86
CA SER A 32 13.46 -11.36 4.08
C SER A 32 12.62 -11.49 5.36
N GLY A 33 11.29 -11.58 5.24
CA GLY A 33 10.36 -11.66 6.37
C GLY A 33 10.18 -10.37 7.17
N VAL A 34 10.85 -9.29 6.79
CA VAL A 34 10.79 -7.99 7.50
C VAL A 34 9.35 -7.48 7.65
N SER A 35 8.54 -7.62 6.61
CA SER A 35 7.14 -7.18 6.65
C SER A 35 6.33 -7.92 7.73
N ASN A 36 6.54 -9.23 7.88
CA ASN A 36 5.85 -10.04 8.88
C ASN A 36 6.34 -9.71 10.30
N GLU A 37 7.63 -9.51 10.48
CA GLU A 37 8.21 -9.17 11.79
C GLU A 37 7.74 -7.80 12.28
N LEU A 38 7.67 -6.81 11.40
CA LEU A 38 7.09 -5.50 11.71
C LEU A 38 5.61 -5.61 12.07
N ALA A 39 4.84 -6.39 11.33
CA ALA A 39 3.42 -6.59 11.61
C ALA A 39 3.20 -7.23 12.98
N THR A 40 3.93 -8.30 13.31
CA THR A 40 3.85 -8.98 14.61
C THR A 40 4.25 -8.07 15.79
N SER A 41 5.25 -7.21 15.57
CA SER A 41 5.65 -6.22 16.58
C SER A 41 4.56 -5.18 16.84
N LEU A 42 3.80 -4.81 15.82
CA LEU A 42 2.71 -3.85 15.92
C LEU A 42 1.45 -4.44 16.60
N GLU A 43 1.22 -5.74 16.50
CA GLU A 43 0.07 -6.42 17.16
C GLU A 43 0.03 -6.23 18.69
N GLN A 44 1.16 -5.96 19.31
CA GLN A 44 1.27 -5.77 20.75
C GLN A 44 0.87 -4.35 21.21
N LEU A 45 0.53 -3.45 20.31
CA LEU A 45 0.15 -2.08 20.65
C LEU A 45 -1.27 -2.04 21.27
N PRO A 46 -1.47 -1.35 22.38
CA PRO A 46 -2.78 -1.22 23.03
C PRO A 46 -3.66 -0.17 22.32
N VAL A 47 -3.99 -0.41 21.06
CA VAL A 47 -4.82 0.47 20.23
C VAL A 47 -6.05 -0.26 19.72
N HIS A 48 -7.06 0.48 19.25
CA HIS A 48 -8.29 -0.10 18.72
C HIS A 48 -7.98 -1.06 17.55
N PRO A 49 -8.58 -2.26 17.47
CA PRO A 49 -8.25 -3.27 16.46
C PRO A 49 -8.29 -2.76 15.01
N LEU A 50 -9.25 -1.91 14.66
CA LEU A 50 -9.36 -1.33 13.32
C LEU A 50 -8.20 -0.36 13.01
N ILE A 51 -7.77 0.45 13.99
CA ILE A 51 -6.61 1.33 13.83
C ILE A 51 -5.34 0.49 13.69
N LEU A 52 -5.23 -0.57 14.46
CA LEU A 52 -4.09 -1.49 14.39
C LEU A 52 -4.00 -2.16 13.01
N GLY A 53 -5.12 -2.67 12.48
CA GLY A 53 -5.16 -3.22 11.13
C GLY A 53 -4.72 -2.22 10.07
N TRP A 54 -5.24 -0.98 10.13
CA TRP A 54 -4.81 0.11 9.25
C TRP A 54 -3.30 0.38 9.35
N LEU A 55 -2.78 0.46 10.58
CA LEU A 55 -1.36 0.73 10.84
C LEU A 55 -0.46 -0.38 10.29
N ILE A 56 -0.80 -1.64 10.53
CA ILE A 56 -0.07 -2.80 10.01
C ILE A 56 -0.03 -2.75 8.47
N SER A 57 -1.19 -2.54 7.84
CA SER A 57 -1.28 -2.42 6.39
C SER A 57 -0.47 -1.24 5.85
N ALA A 58 -0.51 -0.08 6.53
CA ALA A 58 0.25 1.10 6.15
C ALA A 58 1.77 0.88 6.25
N VAL A 59 2.24 0.25 7.33
CA VAL A 59 3.68 -0.06 7.50
C VAL A 59 4.15 -1.04 6.42
N ILE A 60 3.41 -2.12 6.17
CA ILE A 60 3.74 -3.06 5.10
C ILE A 60 3.73 -2.35 3.74
N ARG A 61 2.77 -1.46 3.48
CA ARG A 61 2.70 -0.65 2.27
C ARG A 61 3.98 0.18 2.05
N LEU A 62 4.44 0.85 3.09
CA LEU A 62 5.68 1.64 3.03
C LEU A 62 6.90 0.77 2.73
N CYS A 63 6.96 -0.44 3.28
CA CYS A 63 8.07 -1.38 3.05
C CYS A 63 8.03 -1.97 1.64
N VAL A 64 6.89 -2.51 1.22
CA VAL A 64 6.75 -3.33 -0.01
C VAL A 64 6.44 -2.52 -1.25
N GLY A 65 5.82 -1.35 -1.11
CA GLY A 65 5.44 -0.49 -2.22
C GLY A 65 4.25 -0.98 -3.05
N SER A 66 3.53 -2.01 -2.61
CA SER A 66 2.37 -2.55 -3.31
C SER A 66 1.14 -2.57 -2.41
N ALA A 67 0.09 -1.83 -2.79
CA ALA A 67 -1.17 -1.80 -2.04
C ALA A 67 -1.82 -3.19 -1.90
N THR A 68 -1.86 -3.95 -2.99
CA THR A 68 -2.44 -5.29 -3.01
C THR A 68 -1.70 -6.24 -2.05
N VAL A 69 -0.37 -6.25 -2.11
CA VAL A 69 0.45 -7.09 -1.22
C VAL A 69 0.32 -6.65 0.22
N ALA A 70 0.35 -5.34 0.48
CA ALA A 70 0.19 -4.81 1.82
C ALA A 70 -1.15 -5.24 2.45
N ALA A 71 -2.26 -5.07 1.72
CA ALA A 71 -3.58 -5.47 2.20
C ALA A 71 -3.69 -6.98 2.45
N LEU A 72 -3.21 -7.82 1.52
CA LEU A 72 -3.29 -9.29 1.65
C LEU A 72 -2.40 -9.81 2.77
N THR A 73 -1.17 -9.30 2.89
CA THR A 73 -0.26 -9.69 3.97
C THR A 73 -0.81 -9.25 5.33
N ALA A 74 -1.27 -8.00 5.43
CA ALA A 74 -1.89 -7.51 6.66
C ALA A 74 -3.14 -8.31 7.04
N ALA A 75 -3.96 -8.72 6.08
CA ALA A 75 -5.14 -9.56 6.33
C ALA A 75 -4.76 -10.90 6.98
N GLY A 76 -3.69 -11.55 6.51
CA GLY A 76 -3.18 -12.78 7.13
C GLY A 76 -2.74 -12.56 8.58
N VAL A 77 -2.04 -11.46 8.85
CA VAL A 77 -1.51 -11.13 10.18
C VAL A 77 -2.63 -10.76 11.16
N VAL A 78 -3.63 -9.97 10.75
CA VAL A 78 -4.69 -9.51 11.67
C VAL A 78 -5.83 -10.52 11.89
N MET A 79 -5.84 -11.66 11.21
CA MET A 79 -6.87 -12.69 11.35
C MET A 79 -7.03 -13.17 12.81
N PRO A 80 -5.94 -13.50 13.55
CA PRO A 80 -6.04 -13.84 14.96
C PRO A 80 -6.62 -12.70 15.81
N LEU A 81 -6.25 -11.46 15.51
CA LEU A 81 -6.74 -10.27 16.21
C LEU A 81 -8.27 -10.12 16.07
N VAL A 82 -8.81 -10.29 14.86
CA VAL A 82 -10.26 -10.24 14.62
C VAL A 82 -10.99 -11.28 15.44
N THR A 83 -10.48 -12.52 15.49
CA THR A 83 -11.12 -13.62 16.24
C THR A 83 -11.04 -13.43 17.75
N GLN A 84 -9.96 -12.86 18.27
CA GLN A 84 -9.76 -12.62 19.71
C GLN A 84 -10.52 -11.41 20.23
N THR A 85 -10.60 -10.33 19.45
CA THR A 85 -11.22 -9.07 19.87
C THR A 85 -12.69 -8.97 19.53
N GLY A 86 -13.21 -9.84 18.64
CA GLY A 86 -14.57 -9.76 18.12
C GLY A 86 -14.81 -8.53 17.22
N ALA A 87 -13.75 -7.91 16.68
CA ALA A 87 -13.86 -6.80 15.76
C ALA A 87 -14.64 -7.20 14.50
N ASN A 88 -15.46 -6.28 13.98
CA ASN A 88 -16.26 -6.54 12.78
C ASN A 88 -15.34 -6.81 11.57
N PRO A 89 -15.40 -8.03 10.96
CA PRO A 89 -14.51 -8.38 9.86
C PRO A 89 -14.66 -7.49 8.63
N ASN A 90 -15.88 -7.00 8.36
CA ASN A 90 -16.12 -6.13 7.20
C ASN A 90 -15.42 -4.76 7.38
N LEU A 91 -15.49 -4.21 8.59
CA LEU A 91 -14.79 -2.96 8.92
C LEU A 91 -13.28 -3.17 8.93
N MET A 92 -12.79 -4.34 9.34
CA MET A 92 -11.37 -4.67 9.28
C MET A 92 -10.87 -4.69 7.83
N VAL A 93 -11.61 -5.28 6.90
CA VAL A 93 -11.26 -5.28 5.46
C VAL A 93 -11.18 -3.85 4.93
N LEU A 94 -12.12 -2.98 5.28
CA LEU A 94 -12.10 -1.57 4.89
C LEU A 94 -10.90 -0.83 5.49
N SER A 95 -10.57 -1.12 6.74
CA SER A 95 -9.42 -0.54 7.44
C SER A 95 -8.09 -0.94 6.78
N LEU A 96 -7.93 -2.23 6.47
CA LEU A 96 -6.76 -2.74 5.75
C LEU A 96 -6.63 -2.10 4.37
N GLY A 97 -7.74 -2.00 3.64
CA GLY A 97 -7.79 -1.35 2.34
C GLY A 97 -7.37 0.12 2.40
N ALA A 98 -7.87 0.86 3.40
CA ALA A 98 -7.45 2.24 3.63
C ALA A 98 -5.95 2.35 3.96
N GLY A 99 -5.43 1.48 4.84
CA GLY A 99 -4.00 1.45 5.21
C GLY A 99 -3.09 1.13 4.02
N SER A 100 -3.53 0.24 3.14
CA SER A 100 -2.76 -0.18 1.97
C SER A 100 -2.52 0.92 0.93
N LEU A 101 -3.22 2.05 1.04
CA LEU A 101 -3.02 3.23 0.20
C LEU A 101 -2.05 4.24 0.82
N MET A 102 -1.51 3.96 2.01
CA MET A 102 -0.65 4.92 2.71
C MET A 102 0.62 5.22 1.90
N PHE A 103 0.84 6.49 1.63
CA PHE A 103 2.05 7.11 1.09
C PHE A 103 2.79 6.29 0.01
N SER A 104 2.22 6.23 -1.20
CA SER A 104 2.91 5.68 -2.37
C SER A 104 4.18 6.49 -2.68
N HIS A 105 5.33 5.83 -2.77
CA HIS A 105 6.61 6.47 -3.03
C HIS A 105 7.49 5.68 -4.02
N VAL A 106 8.78 5.92 -4.03
CA VAL A 106 9.72 5.42 -5.04
C VAL A 106 9.85 3.89 -5.15
N ASN A 107 9.32 3.13 -4.19
CA ASN A 107 9.25 1.67 -4.26
C ASN A 107 7.95 1.14 -4.92
N ASP A 108 7.02 2.04 -5.26
CA ASP A 108 5.74 1.71 -5.90
C ASP A 108 5.80 1.95 -7.41
N SER A 109 5.43 0.94 -8.19
CA SER A 109 5.31 1.07 -9.65
C SER A 109 4.27 2.12 -10.07
N GLY A 110 3.19 2.28 -9.30
CA GLY A 110 2.15 3.29 -9.53
C GLY A 110 2.69 4.71 -9.45
N PHE A 111 3.58 4.98 -8.48
CA PHE A 111 4.27 6.26 -8.35
C PHE A 111 5.06 6.62 -9.63
N TRP A 112 5.81 5.67 -10.16
CA TRP A 112 6.61 5.89 -11.36
C TRP A 112 5.75 6.00 -12.62
N MET A 113 4.69 5.20 -12.73
CA MET A 113 3.73 5.32 -13.83
C MET A 113 3.11 6.73 -13.85
N PHE A 114 2.64 7.21 -12.71
CA PHE A 114 2.06 8.55 -12.59
C PHE A 114 3.09 9.63 -12.97
N LYS A 115 4.32 9.52 -12.46
CA LYS A 115 5.42 10.43 -12.78
C LYS A 115 5.68 10.50 -14.30
N GLU A 116 5.83 9.36 -14.96
CA GLU A 116 6.14 9.31 -16.38
C GLU A 116 4.96 9.77 -17.25
N TYR A 117 3.73 9.36 -16.95
CA TYR A 117 2.56 9.78 -17.71
C TYR A 117 2.34 11.29 -17.71
N PHE A 118 2.59 11.94 -16.58
CA PHE A 118 2.41 13.40 -16.43
C PHE A 118 3.70 14.18 -16.58
N ASN A 119 4.81 13.52 -16.93
CA ASN A 119 6.14 14.12 -17.08
C ASN A 119 6.52 15.00 -15.87
N LEU A 120 6.31 14.48 -14.67
CA LEU A 120 6.55 15.20 -13.41
C LEU A 120 7.97 14.96 -12.90
N SER A 121 8.45 15.88 -12.07
CA SER A 121 9.62 15.61 -11.23
C SER A 121 9.26 14.67 -10.08
N ILE A 122 10.25 13.99 -9.48
CA ILE A 122 10.02 13.16 -8.28
C ILE A 122 9.37 13.97 -7.16
N LYS A 123 9.81 15.22 -6.97
CA LYS A 123 9.25 16.11 -5.96
C LYS A 123 7.77 16.41 -6.22
N ASP A 124 7.41 16.73 -7.46
CA ASP A 124 6.01 17.04 -7.80
C ASP A 124 5.13 15.80 -7.70
N THR A 125 5.67 14.63 -8.01
CA THR A 125 4.96 13.35 -7.84
C THR A 125 4.69 13.07 -6.36
N ILE A 126 5.66 13.29 -5.47
CA ILE A 126 5.44 13.17 -4.03
C ILE A 126 4.39 14.18 -3.55
N CYS A 127 4.49 15.44 -3.97
CA CYS A 127 3.58 16.49 -3.55
C CYS A 127 2.15 16.33 -4.09
N SER A 128 1.95 15.58 -5.17
CA SER A 128 0.63 15.31 -5.75
C SER A 128 0.14 13.90 -5.40
N TRP A 129 0.73 12.88 -5.97
CA TRP A 129 0.32 11.48 -5.87
C TRP A 129 0.43 10.93 -4.43
N SER A 130 1.62 11.02 -3.82
CA SER A 130 1.85 10.45 -2.49
C SER A 130 1.00 11.13 -1.40
N ILE A 131 0.85 12.46 -1.48
CA ILE A 131 -0.01 13.20 -0.55
C ILE A 131 -1.47 12.86 -0.77
N MET A 132 -1.93 12.78 -2.02
CA MET A 132 -3.31 12.40 -2.34
C MET A 132 -3.64 11.01 -1.78
N GLU A 133 -2.80 10.02 -2.03
CA GLU A 133 -2.99 8.66 -1.48
C GLU A 133 -2.98 8.64 0.05
N THR A 134 -2.12 9.42 0.68
CA THR A 134 -2.09 9.56 2.14
C THR A 134 -3.40 10.14 2.67
N ILE A 135 -3.93 11.18 2.02
CA ILE A 135 -5.22 11.77 2.41
C ILE A 135 -6.34 10.73 2.27
N VAL A 136 -6.38 9.98 1.16
CA VAL A 136 -7.39 8.92 0.95
C VAL A 136 -7.27 7.84 2.04
N SER A 137 -6.06 7.44 2.39
CA SER A 137 -5.81 6.46 3.46
C SER A 137 -6.34 6.93 4.82
N VAL A 138 -6.01 8.17 5.21
CA VAL A 138 -6.44 8.73 6.50
C VAL A 138 -7.95 8.98 6.54
N VAL A 139 -8.52 9.56 5.49
CA VAL A 139 -9.97 9.78 5.39
C VAL A 139 -10.71 8.45 5.37
N GLY A 140 -10.16 7.43 4.71
CA GLY A 140 -10.69 6.07 4.73
C GLY A 140 -10.75 5.49 6.15
N LEU A 141 -9.68 5.63 6.94
CA LEU A 141 -9.67 5.22 8.34
C LEU A 141 -10.73 5.97 9.16
N ILE A 142 -10.83 7.29 8.99
CA ILE A 142 -11.86 8.10 9.68
C ILE A 142 -13.25 7.59 9.32
N GLY A 143 -13.51 7.31 8.04
CA GLY A 143 -14.78 6.73 7.58
C GLY A 143 -15.08 5.37 8.23
N VAL A 144 -14.08 4.50 8.33
CA VAL A 144 -14.21 3.19 9.01
C VAL A 144 -14.53 3.37 10.49
N MET A 145 -13.88 4.31 11.17
CA MET A 145 -14.13 4.58 12.59
C MET A 145 -15.56 5.15 12.82
N ILE A 146 -16.04 6.02 11.92
CA ILE A 146 -17.41 6.52 11.97
C ILE A 146 -18.41 5.37 11.74
N LEU A 147 -18.18 4.50 10.75
CA LEU A 147 -19.03 3.34 10.51
C LEU A 147 -19.06 2.40 11.71
N ASN A 148 -17.93 2.22 12.40
CA ASN A 148 -17.86 1.39 13.62
C ASN A 148 -18.69 1.94 14.79
N MET A 149 -19.06 3.22 14.75
CA MET A 149 -19.96 3.81 15.77
C MET A 149 -21.45 3.59 15.45
N ILE A 150 -21.76 3.23 14.21
CA ILE A 150 -23.14 3.09 13.71
C ILE A 150 -23.57 1.63 13.59
N VAL A 151 -22.60 0.75 13.30
CA VAL A 151 -22.80 -0.70 13.10
C VAL A 151 -22.33 -1.47 14.31
#